data_5f7ef6718b21c190a1dc51ae3e645d45
#
_entry.id   5f7ef6718b21c190a1dc51ae3e645d45
#
_cell.length_a   1.000
_cell.length_b   1.000
_cell.length_c   1.000
_cell.angle_alpha   90.00
_cell.angle_beta   90.00
_cell.angle_gamma   90.00
#
_symmetry.space_group_name_H-M   'P 1'
#
loop_
_entity.id
_entity.type
_entity.pdbx_description
1 polymer ?
#
loop_
_entity_poly.entity_id
_entity_poly.type
_entity_poly.pdbx_seq_one_letter_code
_entity_poly.pdbx_strand_id
1 'polypeptide(L)'
;MYKRQEYVRVPYADQGLNRIPDTVSDEQALLVGDVLATGFWAARISEITEEDTVLIIGAGPTGICTLLCSMLKKPRRIIVCEQSAERIRFVREHYPEVLVIGPENCKDFVRKHSDHGGADVVLEVAGTEDTFRLAWECARPNAIVTIVALYDQPQLLPLPEMYGKNLVFKTGGVDGCDCAEILRLIAAGQIDTTPLITHRFSLEEIDEAYRIFENRLEGVIKVAIVGR
;
A
#
# COMPACT_ATOMS: atom_id res chain seq x y z
N MET A 1 -9.49 -20.73 -6.86
CA MET A 1 -9.23 -19.77 -5.78
C MET A 1 -10.21 -20.04 -4.63
N TYR A 2 -9.74 -20.43 -3.43
CA TYR A 2 -10.57 -21.02 -2.38
C TYR A 2 -10.82 -20.07 -1.19
N LYS A 3 -10.78 -18.75 -1.42
CA LYS A 3 -10.80 -17.74 -0.36
C LYS A 3 -12.20 -17.26 0.05
N ARG A 4 -13.26 -17.83 -0.51
CA ARG A 4 -14.64 -17.38 -0.24
C ARG A 4 -15.51 -18.62 0.00
N GLN A 5 -15.48 -19.09 1.25
CA GLN A 5 -16.14 -20.30 1.69
C GLN A 5 -16.46 -20.19 3.18
N GLU A 6 -17.45 -20.92 3.66
CA GLU A 6 -17.83 -20.92 5.08
C GLU A 6 -16.74 -21.49 5.99
N TYR A 7 -15.97 -22.48 5.52
CA TYR A 7 -14.93 -23.14 6.28
C TYR A 7 -13.62 -23.20 5.50
N VAL A 8 -12.51 -23.05 6.22
CA VAL A 8 -11.16 -23.21 5.66
C VAL A 8 -10.31 -24.08 6.58
N ARG A 9 -9.57 -25.00 5.99
CA ARG A 9 -8.58 -25.79 6.72
C ARG A 9 -7.26 -25.02 6.79
N VAL A 10 -6.79 -24.73 8.01
CA VAL A 10 -5.51 -24.06 8.25
C VAL A 10 -4.53 -25.07 8.85
N PRO A 11 -3.55 -25.57 8.07
CA PRO A 11 -2.48 -26.42 8.62
C PRO A 11 -1.55 -25.57 9.49
N TYR A 12 -0.95 -26.18 10.51
CA TYR A 12 -0.02 -25.53 11.45
C TYR A 12 -0.62 -24.25 12.07
N ALA A 13 -1.89 -24.32 12.48
CA ALA A 13 -2.66 -23.18 12.98
C ALA A 13 -1.98 -22.49 14.18
N ASP A 14 -1.30 -23.25 15.04
CA ASP A 14 -0.58 -22.71 16.21
C ASP A 14 0.57 -21.76 15.84
N GLN A 15 1.06 -21.85 14.61
CA GLN A 15 2.14 -20.96 14.09
C GLN A 15 1.61 -19.94 13.08
N GLY A 16 0.59 -20.31 12.30
CA GLY A 16 0.08 -19.51 11.18
C GLY A 16 -1.10 -18.59 11.52
N LEU A 17 -1.67 -18.69 12.72
CA LEU A 17 -2.78 -17.85 13.14
C LEU A 17 -2.37 -16.89 14.26
N ASN A 18 -2.93 -15.69 14.22
CA ASN A 18 -2.84 -14.71 15.28
C ASN A 18 -4.23 -14.48 15.87
N ARG A 19 -4.35 -14.50 17.19
CA ARG A 19 -5.61 -14.15 17.85
C ARG A 19 -5.89 -12.66 17.66
N ILE A 20 -7.08 -12.33 17.17
CA ILE A 20 -7.56 -10.95 17.11
C ILE A 20 -7.88 -10.50 18.56
N PRO A 21 -7.32 -9.36 19.02
CA PRO A 21 -7.64 -8.81 20.34
C PRO A 21 -9.15 -8.48 20.46
N ASP A 22 -9.72 -8.65 21.63
CA ASP A 22 -11.15 -8.42 21.88
C ASP A 22 -11.60 -6.96 21.60
N THR A 23 -10.64 -6.02 21.52
CA THR A 23 -10.88 -4.61 21.19
C THR A 23 -10.81 -4.30 19.69
N VAL A 24 -10.49 -5.29 18.86
CA VAL A 24 -10.35 -5.15 17.40
C VAL A 24 -11.48 -5.92 16.73
N SER A 25 -12.25 -5.27 15.89
CA SER A 25 -13.30 -5.94 15.13
C SER A 25 -12.73 -6.81 13.99
N ASP A 26 -13.51 -7.78 13.54
CA ASP A 26 -13.16 -8.62 12.39
C ASP A 26 -12.89 -7.78 11.13
N GLU A 27 -13.65 -6.71 10.92
CA GLU A 27 -13.44 -5.79 9.79
C GLU A 27 -12.09 -5.05 9.89
N GLN A 28 -11.72 -4.57 11.08
CA GLN A 28 -10.42 -3.95 11.29
C GLN A 28 -9.26 -4.93 11.06
N ALA A 29 -9.46 -6.19 11.43
CA ALA A 29 -8.46 -7.24 11.25
C ALA A 29 -8.41 -7.81 9.83
N LEU A 30 -9.46 -7.62 9.01
CA LEU A 30 -9.62 -8.27 7.70
C LEU A 30 -8.43 -8.09 6.76
N LEU A 31 -7.77 -6.94 6.83
CA LEU A 31 -6.67 -6.58 5.93
C LEU A 31 -5.29 -6.98 6.46
N VAL A 32 -5.20 -7.43 7.72
CA VAL A 32 -3.92 -7.69 8.43
C VAL A 32 -3.11 -8.81 7.76
N GLY A 33 -3.76 -9.87 7.30
CA GLY A 33 -3.08 -11.07 6.79
C GLY A 33 -2.47 -10.93 5.39
N ASP A 34 -2.67 -9.81 4.69
CA ASP A 34 -2.20 -9.62 3.31
C ASP A 34 -1.82 -8.16 3.06
N VAL A 35 -2.78 -7.32 2.63
CA VAL A 35 -2.46 -5.98 2.11
C VAL A 35 -1.89 -5.04 3.18
N LEU A 36 -2.32 -5.14 4.43
CA LEU A 36 -1.76 -4.33 5.51
C LEU A 36 -0.40 -4.85 5.94
N ALA A 37 -0.21 -6.18 6.04
CA ALA A 37 1.10 -6.78 6.27
C ALA A 37 2.10 -6.41 5.16
N THR A 38 1.64 -6.38 3.90
CA THR A 38 2.45 -5.94 2.76
C THR A 38 2.88 -4.48 2.91
N GLY A 39 1.96 -3.59 3.27
CA GLY A 39 2.28 -2.17 3.52
C GLY A 39 3.24 -1.98 4.70
N PHE A 40 3.06 -2.75 5.77
CA PHE A 40 3.92 -2.70 6.95
C PHE A 40 5.34 -3.18 6.63
N TRP A 41 5.46 -4.32 5.97
CA TRP A 41 6.72 -4.84 5.45
C TRP A 41 7.42 -3.83 4.53
N ALA A 42 6.68 -3.25 3.57
CA ALA A 42 7.22 -2.27 2.63
C ALA A 42 7.79 -1.03 3.35
N ALA A 43 7.03 -0.46 4.30
CA ALA A 43 7.48 0.68 5.09
C ALA A 43 8.71 0.34 5.97
N ARG A 44 8.75 -0.89 6.51
CA ARG A 44 9.86 -1.36 7.33
C ARG A 44 11.15 -1.50 6.53
N ILE A 45 11.12 -2.19 5.39
CA ILE A 45 12.33 -2.40 4.58
C ILE A 45 12.81 -1.14 3.88
N SER A 46 11.94 -0.14 3.72
CA SER A 46 12.27 1.14 3.09
C SER A 46 13.09 2.08 3.99
N GLU A 47 13.31 1.71 5.26
CA GLU A 47 14.15 2.46 6.20
C GLU A 47 13.71 3.93 6.36
N ILE A 48 12.41 4.20 6.27
CA ILE A 48 11.83 5.54 6.34
C ILE A 48 12.21 6.22 7.66
N THR A 49 12.69 7.47 7.57
CA THR A 49 13.03 8.33 8.70
C THR A 49 12.15 9.58 8.74
N GLU A 50 12.22 10.34 9.84
CA GLU A 50 11.47 11.60 10.03
C GLU A 50 11.95 12.73 9.09
N GLU A 51 13.13 12.61 8.49
CA GLU A 51 13.69 13.59 7.55
C GLU A 51 13.25 13.37 6.10
N ASP A 52 12.65 12.21 5.79
CA ASP A 52 12.42 11.79 4.41
C ASP A 52 11.18 12.44 3.78
N THR A 53 11.31 12.72 2.48
CA THR A 53 10.18 12.85 1.57
C THR A 53 9.91 11.48 0.95
N VAL A 54 8.75 10.90 1.26
CA VAL A 54 8.31 9.59 0.77
C VAL A 54 7.34 9.78 -0.40
N LEU A 55 7.60 9.10 -1.51
CA LEU A 55 6.67 9.00 -2.63
C LEU A 55 6.06 7.60 -2.67
N ILE A 56 4.72 7.53 -2.68
CA ILE A 56 3.98 6.28 -2.88
C ILE A 56 3.29 6.35 -4.24
N ILE A 57 3.57 5.40 -5.13
CA ILE A 57 2.97 5.33 -6.47
C ILE A 57 1.88 4.27 -6.47
N GLY A 58 0.64 4.73 -6.60
CA GLY A 58 -0.58 3.94 -6.51
C GLY A 58 -1.30 4.09 -5.16
N ALA A 59 -2.61 4.39 -5.21
CA ALA A 59 -3.51 4.46 -4.06
C ALA A 59 -4.61 3.38 -4.13
N GLY A 60 -4.26 2.20 -4.63
CA GLY A 60 -5.10 1.02 -4.47
C GLY A 60 -5.10 0.53 -3.01
N PRO A 61 -5.81 -0.57 -2.70
CA PRO A 61 -5.87 -1.09 -1.33
C PRO A 61 -4.50 -1.25 -0.67
N THR A 62 -3.54 -1.86 -1.39
CA THR A 62 -2.17 -2.05 -0.90
C THR A 62 -1.44 -0.70 -0.76
N GLY A 63 -1.66 0.25 -1.70
CA GLY A 63 -1.06 1.57 -1.63
C GLY A 63 -1.52 2.38 -0.43
N ILE A 64 -2.82 2.32 -0.09
CA ILE A 64 -3.35 2.99 1.11
C ILE A 64 -2.83 2.31 2.39
N CYS A 65 -2.75 0.97 2.42
CA CYS A 65 -2.12 0.27 3.53
C CYS A 65 -0.63 0.65 3.69
N THR A 66 0.09 0.81 2.56
CA THR A 66 1.47 1.29 2.55
C THR A 66 1.57 2.73 3.07
N LEU A 67 0.61 3.59 2.71
CA LEU A 67 0.50 4.95 3.25
C LEU A 67 0.33 4.94 4.77
N LEU A 68 -0.65 4.20 5.29
CA LEU A 68 -0.91 4.08 6.73
C LEU A 68 0.35 3.62 7.51
N CYS A 69 1.04 2.61 6.98
CA CYS A 69 2.26 2.10 7.61
C CYS A 69 3.44 3.06 7.50
N SER A 70 3.54 3.82 6.40
CA SER A 70 4.54 4.88 6.23
C SER A 70 4.32 6.05 7.19
N MET A 71 3.06 6.42 7.47
CA MET A 71 2.71 7.46 8.44
C MET A 71 3.18 7.13 9.86
N LEU A 72 3.23 5.85 10.24
CA LEU A 72 3.78 5.42 11.54
C LEU A 72 5.26 5.81 11.72
N LYS A 73 6.00 5.96 10.62
CA LYS A 73 7.41 6.39 10.63
C LYS A 73 7.57 7.91 10.74
N LYS A 74 6.46 8.66 10.66
CA LYS A 74 6.40 10.13 10.76
C LYS A 74 7.37 10.84 9.81
N PRO A 75 7.43 10.48 8.51
CA PRO A 75 8.33 11.16 7.59
C PRO A 75 7.97 12.64 7.50
N ARG A 76 8.92 13.46 7.09
CA ARG A 76 8.72 14.90 6.90
C ARG A 76 7.58 15.20 5.94
N ARG A 77 7.42 14.37 4.90
CA ARG A 77 6.39 14.53 3.88
C ARG A 77 6.05 13.21 3.22
N ILE A 78 4.75 13.00 2.93
CA ILE A 78 4.30 11.92 2.08
C ILE A 78 3.60 12.52 0.86
N ILE A 79 3.97 12.02 -0.32
CA ILE A 79 3.36 12.34 -1.60
C ILE A 79 2.77 11.04 -2.15
N VAL A 80 1.50 11.06 -2.57
CA VAL A 80 0.84 9.94 -3.24
C VAL A 80 0.62 10.31 -4.70
N CYS A 81 1.10 9.46 -5.62
CA CYS A 81 0.84 9.56 -7.04
C CYS A 81 -0.26 8.56 -7.43
N GLU A 82 -1.40 9.06 -7.93
CA GLU A 82 -2.54 8.22 -8.33
C GLU A 82 -3.22 8.84 -9.55
N GLN A 83 -3.73 7.98 -10.45
CA GLN A 83 -4.44 8.41 -11.67
C GLN A 83 -5.97 8.44 -11.52
N SER A 84 -6.54 7.60 -10.63
CA SER A 84 -7.98 7.54 -10.42
C SER A 84 -8.47 8.76 -9.63
N ALA A 85 -9.39 9.54 -10.23
CA ALA A 85 -9.99 10.69 -9.57
C ALA A 85 -10.72 10.32 -8.27
N GLU A 86 -11.32 9.13 -8.20
CA GLU A 86 -12.03 8.63 -7.02
C GLU A 86 -11.05 8.32 -5.88
N ARG A 87 -9.93 7.66 -6.18
CA ARG A 87 -8.89 7.34 -5.19
C ARG A 87 -8.15 8.59 -4.74
N ILE A 88 -7.89 9.54 -5.64
CA ILE A 88 -7.34 10.86 -5.28
C ILE A 88 -8.27 11.55 -4.28
N ARG A 89 -9.58 11.54 -4.53
CA ARG A 89 -10.57 12.12 -3.62
C ARG A 89 -10.55 11.41 -2.28
N PHE A 90 -10.56 10.09 -2.28
CA PHE A 90 -10.49 9.29 -1.05
C PHE A 90 -9.27 9.64 -0.19
N VAL A 91 -8.08 9.71 -0.78
CA VAL A 91 -6.86 10.07 -0.04
C VAL A 91 -6.96 11.49 0.53
N ARG A 92 -7.46 12.46 -0.23
CA ARG A 92 -7.64 13.84 0.24
C ARG A 92 -8.63 13.98 1.38
N GLU A 93 -9.71 13.20 1.35
CA GLU A 93 -10.75 13.23 2.37
C GLU A 93 -10.32 12.57 3.68
N HIS A 94 -9.59 11.47 3.60
CA HIS A 94 -9.21 10.69 4.79
C HIS A 94 -7.81 11.01 5.34
N TYR A 95 -6.92 11.55 4.50
CA TYR A 95 -5.52 11.84 4.86
C TYR A 95 -5.13 13.25 4.35
N PRO A 96 -5.74 14.32 4.89
CA PRO A 96 -5.57 15.70 4.39
C PRO A 96 -4.14 16.24 4.50
N GLU A 97 -3.29 15.65 5.35
CA GLU A 97 -1.88 15.97 5.50
C GLU A 97 -1.00 15.42 4.35
N VAL A 98 -1.53 14.49 3.54
CA VAL A 98 -0.81 13.85 2.45
C VAL A 98 -0.97 14.66 1.16
N LEU A 99 0.13 14.90 0.47
CA LEU A 99 0.10 15.55 -0.85
C LEU A 99 -0.28 14.53 -1.92
N VAL A 100 -1.24 14.87 -2.79
CA VAL A 100 -1.72 13.95 -3.84
C VAL A 100 -1.60 14.60 -5.21
N ILE A 101 -1.02 13.86 -6.18
CA ILE A 101 -0.75 14.33 -7.55
C ILE A 101 -1.07 13.24 -8.58
N GLY A 102 -1.41 13.65 -9.80
CA GLY A 102 -1.49 12.76 -10.97
C GLY A 102 -0.12 12.44 -11.56
N PRO A 103 -0.01 11.33 -12.34
CA PRO A 103 1.28 10.86 -12.87
C PRO A 103 1.95 11.86 -13.82
N GLU A 104 1.18 12.64 -14.60
CA GLU A 104 1.69 13.55 -15.62
C GLU A 104 2.60 14.65 -15.04
N ASN A 105 2.34 15.06 -13.80
CA ASN A 105 3.07 16.13 -13.12
C ASN A 105 3.91 15.63 -11.94
N CYS A 106 3.94 14.30 -11.71
CA CYS A 106 4.50 13.72 -10.50
C CYS A 106 5.98 14.09 -10.30
N LYS A 107 6.79 13.97 -11.33
CA LYS A 107 8.24 14.23 -11.26
C LYS A 107 8.56 15.67 -10.85
N ASP A 108 7.94 16.64 -11.51
CA ASP A 108 8.17 18.06 -11.19
C ASP A 108 7.59 18.44 -9.84
N PHE A 109 6.44 17.86 -9.50
CA PHE A 109 5.81 18.05 -8.20
C PHE A 109 6.69 17.52 -7.07
N VAL A 110 7.19 16.28 -7.16
CA VAL A 110 8.12 15.69 -6.18
C VAL A 110 9.38 16.54 -6.04
N ARG A 111 9.98 16.95 -7.17
CA ARG A 111 11.17 17.81 -7.15
C ARG A 111 10.94 19.12 -6.41
N LYS A 112 9.77 19.75 -6.61
CA LYS A 112 9.40 21.01 -5.96
C LYS A 112 9.11 20.85 -4.46
N HIS A 113 8.58 19.69 -4.07
CA HIS A 113 8.14 19.43 -2.70
C HIS A 113 9.10 18.53 -1.91
N SER A 114 10.31 18.34 -2.37
CA SER A 114 11.38 17.62 -1.67
C SER A 114 12.57 18.54 -1.44
N ASP A 115 13.34 18.25 -0.40
CA ASP A 115 14.48 19.09 -0.02
C ASP A 115 15.74 18.78 -0.88
N HIS A 116 15.77 17.58 -1.51
CA HIS A 116 16.93 17.06 -2.24
C HIS A 116 16.69 16.86 -3.73
N GLY A 117 15.66 17.52 -4.30
CA GLY A 117 15.37 17.47 -5.73
C GLY A 117 14.80 16.14 -6.23
N GLY A 118 14.22 15.34 -5.34
CA GLY A 118 13.55 14.07 -5.57
C GLY A 118 13.19 13.41 -4.26
N ALA A 119 12.42 12.33 -4.28
CA ALA A 119 12.03 11.59 -3.09
C ALA A 119 13.23 10.82 -2.49
N ASP A 120 13.33 10.82 -1.17
CA ASP A 120 14.31 10.04 -0.41
C ASP A 120 13.98 8.57 -0.43
N VAL A 121 12.69 8.25 -0.34
CA VAL A 121 12.12 6.90 -0.43
C VAL A 121 10.99 6.88 -1.44
N VAL A 122 11.00 5.89 -2.33
CA VAL A 122 9.90 5.64 -3.27
C VAL A 122 9.35 4.24 -3.05
N LEU A 123 8.05 4.14 -2.88
CA LEU A 123 7.31 2.88 -2.75
C LEU A 123 6.44 2.70 -4.00
N GLU A 124 6.82 1.78 -4.87
CA GLU A 124 6.08 1.46 -6.09
C GLU A 124 5.07 0.35 -5.80
N VAL A 125 3.76 0.69 -5.90
CA VAL A 125 2.65 -0.19 -5.47
C VAL A 125 1.60 -0.39 -6.58
N ALA A 126 1.86 0.09 -7.79
CA ALA A 126 0.92 0.04 -8.91
C ALA A 126 1.21 -1.09 -9.91
N GLY A 127 2.49 -1.43 -10.17
CA GLY A 127 2.89 -2.61 -10.91
C GLY A 127 2.82 -2.51 -12.43
N THR A 128 3.14 -1.34 -13.00
CA THR A 128 3.22 -1.17 -14.45
C THR A 128 4.62 -0.71 -14.87
N GLU A 129 4.97 -0.89 -16.16
CA GLU A 129 6.24 -0.40 -16.72
C GLU A 129 6.40 1.11 -16.50
N ASP A 130 5.34 1.88 -16.74
CA ASP A 130 5.37 3.33 -16.56
C ASP A 130 5.57 3.73 -15.10
N THR A 131 4.95 3.01 -14.15
CA THR A 131 5.11 3.31 -12.72
C THR A 131 6.47 2.86 -12.19
N PHE A 132 7.05 1.78 -12.72
CA PHE A 132 8.42 1.39 -12.43
C PHE A 132 9.42 2.49 -12.87
N ARG A 133 9.26 2.98 -14.12
CA ARG A 133 10.07 4.08 -14.62
C ARG A 133 9.91 5.34 -13.79
N LEU A 134 8.66 5.74 -13.50
CA LEU A 134 8.37 6.90 -12.68
C LEU A 134 9.02 6.80 -11.29
N ALA A 135 9.06 5.60 -10.69
CA ALA A 135 9.64 5.39 -9.38
C ALA A 135 11.11 5.80 -9.31
N TRP A 136 11.94 5.27 -10.22
CA TRP A 136 13.37 5.62 -10.20
C TRP A 136 13.66 7.02 -10.76
N GLU A 137 12.80 7.56 -11.63
CA GLU A 137 12.94 8.95 -12.10
C GLU A 137 12.66 9.97 -11.00
N CYS A 138 11.65 9.74 -10.14
CA CYS A 138 11.29 10.60 -9.02
C CYS A 138 12.24 10.48 -7.83
N ALA A 139 13.00 9.41 -7.75
CA ALA A 139 13.98 9.18 -6.69
C ALA A 139 15.17 10.15 -6.80
N ARG A 140 15.59 10.77 -5.68
CA ARG A 140 16.84 11.53 -5.65
C ARG A 140 18.07 10.61 -5.77
N PRO A 141 19.29 11.14 -6.00
CA PRO A 141 20.49 10.34 -5.81
C PRO A 141 20.59 9.76 -4.39
N ASN A 142 21.06 8.51 -4.29
CA ASN A 142 21.16 7.71 -3.07
C ASN A 142 19.80 7.38 -2.40
N ALA A 143 18.69 7.45 -3.12
CA ALA A 143 17.38 7.08 -2.61
C ALA A 143 17.17 5.56 -2.54
N ILE A 144 16.21 5.16 -1.72
CA ILE A 144 15.67 3.79 -1.69
C ILE A 144 14.42 3.72 -2.55
N VAL A 145 14.37 2.77 -3.47
CA VAL A 145 13.20 2.45 -4.30
C VAL A 145 12.72 1.05 -3.93
N THR A 146 11.60 0.96 -3.27
CA THR A 146 11.00 -0.31 -2.84
C THR A 146 9.89 -0.70 -3.83
N ILE A 147 10.07 -1.86 -4.46
CA ILE A 147 9.10 -2.43 -5.38
C ILE A 147 8.18 -3.37 -4.58
N VAL A 148 6.95 -2.93 -4.40
CA VAL A 148 5.92 -3.63 -3.63
C VAL A 148 4.96 -4.38 -4.54
N ALA A 149 4.68 -3.81 -5.70
CA ALA A 149 3.76 -4.37 -6.67
C ALA A 149 4.30 -5.66 -7.32
N LEU A 150 3.37 -6.50 -7.77
CA LEU A 150 3.66 -7.65 -8.63
C LEU A 150 3.60 -7.21 -10.10
N TYR A 151 4.55 -7.68 -10.88
CA TYR A 151 4.65 -7.40 -12.32
C TYR A 151 4.41 -8.67 -13.13
N ASP A 152 3.65 -8.56 -14.20
CA ASP A 152 3.38 -9.67 -15.12
C ASP A 152 4.54 -9.89 -16.12
N GLN A 153 5.37 -8.84 -16.32
CA GLN A 153 6.49 -8.87 -17.28
C GLN A 153 7.79 -8.37 -16.62
N PRO A 154 8.95 -8.84 -17.11
CA PRO A 154 10.24 -8.34 -16.68
C PRO A 154 10.34 -6.81 -16.86
N GLN A 155 10.97 -6.13 -15.90
CA GLN A 155 11.20 -4.69 -15.94
C GLN A 155 12.65 -4.39 -16.30
N LEU A 156 12.84 -3.37 -17.13
CA LEU A 156 14.17 -2.95 -17.58
C LEU A 156 14.78 -1.94 -16.60
N LEU A 157 16.02 -2.18 -16.20
CA LEU A 157 16.85 -1.19 -15.51
C LEU A 157 17.72 -0.46 -16.54
N PRO A 158 17.41 0.78 -16.90
CA PRO A 158 18.20 1.54 -17.91
C PRO A 158 19.46 2.11 -17.27
N LEU A 159 20.45 1.27 -17.03
CA LEU A 159 21.67 1.62 -16.29
C LEU A 159 22.40 2.88 -16.80
N PRO A 160 22.46 3.16 -18.12
CA PRO A 160 23.07 4.40 -18.61
C PRO A 160 22.35 5.67 -18.09
N GLU A 161 21.01 5.63 -17.98
CA GLU A 161 20.20 6.76 -17.50
C GLU A 161 20.22 6.90 -15.97
N MET A 162 20.51 5.80 -15.29
CA MET A 162 20.61 5.72 -13.83
C MET A 162 22.01 6.01 -13.30
N TYR A 163 22.98 6.18 -14.19
CA TYR A 163 24.36 6.45 -13.80
C TYR A 163 24.45 7.70 -12.93
N GLY A 164 25.11 7.58 -11.79
CA GLY A 164 25.25 8.66 -10.82
C GLY A 164 24.08 8.82 -9.84
N LYS A 165 22.96 8.09 -10.00
CA LYS A 165 21.87 8.10 -9.02
C LYS A 165 22.14 7.25 -7.78
N ASN A 166 23.01 6.22 -7.87
CA ASN A 166 23.35 5.32 -6.75
C ASN A 166 22.13 4.78 -6.00
N LEU A 167 21.09 4.33 -6.72
CA LEU A 167 19.84 3.89 -6.14
C LEU A 167 19.98 2.52 -5.46
N VAL A 168 19.25 2.35 -4.37
CA VAL A 168 19.06 1.04 -3.72
C VAL A 168 17.65 0.54 -4.08
N PHE A 169 17.56 -0.58 -4.80
CA PHE A 169 16.31 -1.26 -5.06
C PHE A 169 16.07 -2.34 -4.02
N LYS A 170 14.88 -2.32 -3.42
CA LYS A 170 14.42 -3.36 -2.50
C LYS A 170 13.15 -3.99 -3.04
N THR A 171 13.09 -5.32 -3.01
CA THR A 171 11.94 -6.09 -3.45
C THR A 171 11.84 -7.36 -2.63
N GLY A 172 10.67 -7.97 -2.59
CA GLY A 172 10.42 -9.24 -1.92
C GLY A 172 8.93 -9.50 -1.74
N GLY A 173 8.62 -10.56 -1.02
CA GLY A 173 7.26 -10.91 -0.62
C GLY A 173 7.09 -10.80 0.89
N VAL A 174 5.90 -10.40 1.31
CA VAL A 174 5.54 -10.41 2.73
C VAL A 174 5.42 -11.85 3.24
N ASP A 175 5.92 -12.10 4.42
CA ASP A 175 5.87 -13.40 5.10
C ASP A 175 4.82 -13.48 6.22
N GLY A 176 4.15 -12.36 6.51
CA GLY A 176 3.13 -12.27 7.55
C GLY A 176 3.66 -12.31 9.00
N CYS A 177 4.97 -12.26 9.21
CA CYS A 177 5.56 -12.31 10.55
C CYS A 177 5.17 -11.12 11.44
N ASP A 178 4.78 -9.99 10.85
CA ASP A 178 4.41 -8.76 11.54
C ASP A 178 2.92 -8.69 11.94
N CYS A 179 2.08 -9.69 11.62
CA CYS A 179 0.63 -9.63 11.86
C CYS A 179 0.26 -9.37 13.34
N ALA A 180 0.97 -9.96 14.28
CA ALA A 180 0.73 -9.73 15.70
C ALA A 180 1.04 -8.29 16.12
N GLU A 181 2.08 -7.68 15.55
CA GLU A 181 2.43 -6.27 15.77
C GLU A 181 1.36 -5.35 15.19
N ILE A 182 0.94 -5.61 13.97
CA ILE A 182 -0.10 -4.83 13.28
C ILE A 182 -1.41 -4.86 14.06
N LEU A 183 -1.83 -6.01 14.58
CA LEU A 183 -3.02 -6.13 15.44
C LEU A 183 -2.90 -5.28 16.71
N ARG A 184 -1.71 -5.22 17.32
CA ARG A 184 -1.46 -4.34 18.46
C ARG A 184 -1.56 -2.85 18.11
N LEU A 185 -1.06 -2.45 16.95
CA LEU A 185 -1.16 -1.07 16.45
C LEU A 185 -2.62 -0.67 16.17
N ILE A 186 -3.42 -1.58 15.61
CA ILE A 186 -4.87 -1.37 15.44
C ILE A 186 -5.56 -1.24 16.80
N ALA A 187 -5.30 -2.16 17.74
CA ALA A 187 -5.86 -2.12 19.08
C ALA A 187 -5.51 -0.83 19.84
N ALA A 188 -4.33 -0.25 19.58
CA ALA A 188 -3.89 1.02 20.13
C ALA A 188 -4.42 2.25 19.37
N GLY A 189 -5.25 2.07 18.34
CA GLY A 189 -5.78 3.16 17.51
C GLY A 189 -4.75 3.89 16.65
N GLN A 190 -3.59 3.28 16.42
CA GLN A 190 -2.52 3.87 15.59
C GLN A 190 -2.70 3.59 14.10
N ILE A 191 -3.47 2.56 13.75
CA ILE A 191 -3.88 2.24 12.38
C ILE A 191 -5.39 2.06 12.39
N ASP A 192 -6.08 2.73 11.48
CA ASP A 192 -7.50 2.50 11.20
C ASP A 192 -7.68 2.05 9.74
N THR A 193 -8.13 0.82 9.57
CA THR A 193 -8.41 0.20 8.26
C THR A 193 -9.89 0.28 7.87
N THR A 194 -10.75 0.75 8.75
CA THR A 194 -12.21 0.77 8.55
C THR A 194 -12.63 1.52 7.30
N PRO A 195 -12.03 2.70 6.96
CA PRO A 195 -12.42 3.42 5.75
C PRO A 195 -12.13 2.68 4.44
N LEU A 196 -11.23 1.68 4.46
CA LEU A 196 -10.92 0.89 3.27
C LEU A 196 -12.01 -0.12 2.91
N ILE A 197 -12.85 -0.51 3.87
CA ILE A 197 -13.97 -1.44 3.64
C ILE A 197 -15.16 -0.64 3.11
N THR A 198 -15.17 -0.41 1.80
CA THR A 198 -16.19 0.42 1.14
C THR A 198 -17.49 -0.33 0.89
N HIS A 199 -17.42 -1.65 0.72
CA HIS A 199 -18.58 -2.49 0.38
C HIS A 199 -18.64 -3.74 1.25
N ARG A 200 -19.86 -4.19 1.56
CA ARG A 200 -20.13 -5.40 2.33
C ARG A 200 -21.17 -6.21 1.59
N PHE A 201 -20.92 -7.51 1.43
CA PHE A 201 -21.82 -8.46 0.80
C PHE A 201 -21.89 -9.75 1.62
N SER A 202 -23.01 -10.45 1.52
CA SER A 202 -23.10 -11.83 1.98
C SER A 202 -22.37 -12.77 1.00
N LEU A 203 -22.17 -14.03 1.40
CA LEU A 203 -21.57 -15.02 0.49
C LEU A 203 -22.47 -15.34 -0.69
N GLU A 204 -23.79 -15.23 -0.52
CA GLU A 204 -24.80 -15.42 -1.57
C GLU A 204 -24.71 -14.34 -2.66
N GLU A 205 -24.21 -13.15 -2.33
CA GLU A 205 -24.05 -12.01 -3.23
C GLU A 205 -22.65 -11.93 -3.85
N ILE A 206 -21.88 -13.03 -3.81
CA ILE A 206 -20.48 -13.05 -4.20
C ILE A 206 -20.24 -12.60 -5.66
N ASP A 207 -21.15 -12.92 -6.58
CA ASP A 207 -21.04 -12.54 -7.99
C ASP A 207 -21.12 -11.01 -8.17
N GLU A 208 -21.99 -10.35 -7.40
CA GLU A 208 -22.12 -8.90 -7.41
C GLU A 208 -20.88 -8.24 -6.76
N ALA A 209 -20.38 -8.80 -5.67
CA ALA A 209 -19.14 -8.35 -5.05
C ALA A 209 -17.94 -8.39 -6.03
N TYR A 210 -17.83 -9.46 -6.82
CA TYR A 210 -16.83 -9.55 -7.88
C TYR A 210 -17.07 -8.53 -8.99
N ARG A 211 -18.33 -8.39 -9.46
CA ARG A 211 -18.66 -7.42 -10.52
C ARG A 211 -18.24 -6.00 -10.15
N ILE A 212 -18.54 -5.58 -8.92
CA ILE A 212 -18.17 -4.25 -8.42
C ILE A 212 -16.65 -4.11 -8.32
N PHE A 213 -15.97 -5.10 -7.75
CA PHE A 213 -14.53 -5.02 -7.51
C PHE A 213 -13.70 -5.07 -8.79
N GLU A 214 -14.01 -6.00 -9.70
CA GLU A 214 -13.28 -6.17 -10.96
C GLU A 214 -13.44 -4.97 -11.89
N ASN A 215 -14.66 -4.40 -11.95
CA ASN A 215 -14.95 -3.27 -12.81
C ASN A 215 -14.70 -1.91 -12.13
N ARG A 216 -14.19 -1.91 -10.89
CA ARG A 216 -13.87 -0.70 -10.12
C ARG A 216 -15.05 0.27 -10.01
N LEU A 217 -16.24 -0.28 -9.77
CA LEU A 217 -17.47 0.50 -9.69
C LEU A 217 -17.65 1.12 -8.30
N GLU A 218 -18.47 2.18 -8.23
CA GLU A 218 -18.94 2.80 -6.99
C GLU A 218 -17.84 3.22 -6.00
N GLY A 219 -16.65 3.56 -6.54
CA GLY A 219 -15.52 3.98 -5.70
C GLY A 219 -14.94 2.86 -4.83
N VAL A 220 -15.10 1.59 -5.24
CA VAL A 220 -14.65 0.45 -4.45
C VAL A 220 -13.15 0.48 -4.17
N ILE A 221 -12.80 0.31 -2.89
CA ILE A 221 -11.42 0.08 -2.43
C ILE A 221 -11.26 -1.36 -1.98
N LYS A 222 -12.03 -1.79 -0.98
CA LYS A 222 -12.10 -3.18 -0.53
C LYS A 222 -13.54 -3.61 -0.28
N VAL A 223 -13.78 -4.89 -0.55
CA VAL A 223 -15.05 -5.56 -0.29
C VAL A 223 -14.87 -6.55 0.84
N ALA A 224 -15.70 -6.47 1.86
CA ALA A 224 -15.84 -7.49 2.89
C ALA A 224 -16.96 -8.46 2.51
N ILE A 225 -16.69 -9.76 2.61
CA ILE A 225 -17.71 -10.78 2.55
C ILE A 225 -18.02 -11.20 3.99
N VAL A 226 -19.24 -10.92 4.42
CA VAL A 226 -19.69 -11.18 5.80
C VAL A 226 -20.32 -12.56 5.85
N GLY A 227 -19.80 -13.42 6.73
CA GLY A 227 -20.41 -14.72 7.04
C GLY A 227 -21.71 -14.55 7.85
N ARG A 228 -22.50 -15.63 7.90
CA ARG A 228 -23.67 -15.71 8.77
C ARG A 228 -23.27 -15.84 10.24
#